data_f3aaf7aec1a382ce453df6c9d5fad94e
#
_entry.id   f3aaf7aec1a382ce453df6c9d5fad94e
#
_cell.length_a   1.000
_cell.length_b   1.000
_cell.length_c   1.000
_cell.angle_alpha   90.00
_cell.angle_beta   90.00
_cell.angle_gamma   90.00
#
_symmetry.space_group_name_H-M   'P 1'
#
loop_
_entity.id
_entity.type
_entity.pdbx_description
1 polymer ?
#
loop_
_entity_poly.entity_id
_entity_poly.type
_entity_poly.pdbx_seq_one_letter_code
_entity_poly.pdbx_strand_id
1 'polypeptide(L)'
;MLQIWLSLCREHGIAEVLVNTHSHSAAVVEFVRKWRDGVHVTVIEEPQLFGSAGTLRANRKWVESDDTFWVFYADVLTNVDLDAMLKFHSSEFAATLAVYSVPDPSRCGIVCTDQRDVVTEFVEKPVTPKSNKAFAGIMIASPALLDAIPEKPGADIAFDVLPSLTGRMRAYQVPEFVLDIGTIENYQEAQREWPALARKETR
;
A
#
# COMPACT_ATOMS: atom_id res chain seq x y z
N MET A 1 -0.62 -8.80 -11.68
CA MET A 1 -0.59 -8.08 -10.38
C MET A 1 -1.71 -8.53 -9.44
N LEU A 2 -2.99 -8.33 -9.75
CA LEU A 2 -4.09 -8.63 -8.81
C LEU A 2 -4.04 -10.06 -8.25
N GLN A 3 -3.72 -11.07 -9.07
CA GLN A 3 -3.55 -12.45 -8.59
C GLN A 3 -2.45 -12.56 -7.52
N ILE A 4 -1.33 -11.87 -7.70
CA ILE A 4 -0.19 -11.90 -6.74
C ILE A 4 -0.66 -11.32 -5.41
N TRP A 5 -1.31 -10.15 -5.43
CA TRP A 5 -1.85 -9.53 -4.23
C TRP A 5 -2.89 -10.39 -3.52
N LEU A 6 -3.85 -10.97 -4.25
CA LEU A 6 -4.86 -11.83 -3.64
C LEU A 6 -4.27 -13.12 -3.08
N SER A 7 -3.23 -13.69 -3.72
CA SER A 7 -2.50 -14.84 -3.18
C SER A 7 -1.77 -14.47 -1.89
N LEU A 8 -1.08 -13.32 -1.85
CA LEU A 8 -0.41 -12.81 -0.66
C LEU A 8 -1.42 -12.56 0.48
N CYS A 9 -2.55 -11.92 0.19
CA CYS A 9 -3.63 -11.73 1.15
C CYS A 9 -4.11 -13.05 1.75
N ARG A 10 -4.37 -14.05 0.91
CA ARG A 10 -4.79 -15.39 1.35
C ARG A 10 -3.74 -16.06 2.26
N GLU A 11 -2.48 -16.01 1.87
CA GLU A 11 -1.36 -16.62 2.61
C GLU A 11 -1.22 -16.04 4.01
N HIS A 12 -1.55 -14.77 4.20
CA HIS A 12 -1.53 -14.05 5.47
C HIS A 12 -2.92 -13.89 6.14
N GLY A 13 -3.91 -14.71 5.73
CA GLY A 13 -5.21 -14.76 6.40
C GLY A 13 -6.13 -13.55 6.20
N ILE A 14 -5.83 -12.68 5.22
CA ILE A 14 -6.72 -11.58 4.82
C ILE A 14 -7.85 -12.17 3.96
N ALA A 15 -9.06 -12.24 4.53
CA ALA A 15 -10.20 -12.90 3.91
C ALA A 15 -11.04 -12.00 3.00
N GLU A 16 -11.01 -10.69 3.23
CA GLU A 16 -11.83 -9.71 2.50
C GLU A 16 -10.98 -8.60 1.91
N VAL A 17 -11.19 -8.29 0.63
CA VAL A 17 -10.46 -7.26 -0.11
C VAL A 17 -11.43 -6.41 -0.91
N LEU A 18 -11.35 -5.09 -0.79
CA LEU A 18 -12.01 -4.15 -1.67
C LEU A 18 -11.03 -3.67 -2.74
N VAL A 19 -11.42 -3.76 -4.01
CA VAL A 19 -10.64 -3.30 -5.15
C VAL A 19 -11.40 -2.17 -5.83
N ASN A 20 -10.84 -0.97 -5.83
CA ASN A 20 -11.37 0.13 -6.64
C ASN A 20 -10.85 0.02 -8.08
N THR A 21 -11.71 0.36 -9.03
CA THR A 21 -11.38 0.34 -10.46
C THR A 21 -11.88 1.62 -11.13
N HIS A 22 -11.18 2.05 -12.17
CA HIS A 22 -11.58 3.14 -13.04
C HIS A 22 -11.31 2.78 -14.50
N SER A 23 -10.03 2.62 -14.86
CA SER A 23 -9.65 2.15 -16.20
C SER A 23 -9.66 0.63 -16.25
N HIS A 24 -10.13 0.07 -17.39
CA HIS A 24 -10.18 -1.39 -17.61
C HIS A 24 -11.02 -2.17 -16.58
N SER A 25 -12.02 -1.56 -15.95
CA SER A 25 -12.87 -2.16 -14.92
C SER A 25 -13.43 -3.53 -15.35
N ALA A 26 -13.89 -3.66 -16.61
CA ALA A 26 -14.42 -4.92 -17.13
C ALA A 26 -13.44 -6.10 -17.02
N ALA A 27 -12.14 -5.87 -17.26
CA ALA A 27 -11.13 -6.91 -17.15
C ALA A 27 -10.91 -7.33 -15.69
N VAL A 28 -10.93 -6.37 -14.75
CA VAL A 28 -10.83 -6.66 -13.31
C VAL A 28 -12.05 -7.45 -12.84
N VAL A 29 -13.25 -7.02 -13.20
CA VAL A 29 -14.51 -7.72 -12.85
C VAL A 29 -14.51 -9.14 -13.40
N GLU A 30 -14.08 -9.34 -14.65
CA GLU A 30 -14.00 -10.67 -15.25
C GLU A 30 -13.00 -11.57 -14.52
N PHE A 31 -11.84 -11.03 -14.16
CA PHE A 31 -10.84 -11.75 -13.36
C PHE A 31 -11.42 -12.16 -12.00
N VAL A 32 -12.02 -11.23 -11.26
CA VAL A 32 -12.60 -11.49 -9.93
C VAL A 32 -13.73 -12.51 -10.00
N ARG A 33 -14.56 -12.49 -11.05
CA ARG A 33 -15.61 -13.50 -11.26
C ARG A 33 -15.06 -14.94 -11.38
N LYS A 34 -13.83 -15.10 -11.83
CA LYS A 34 -13.15 -16.38 -11.98
C LYS A 34 -12.31 -16.75 -10.73
N TRP A 35 -12.06 -15.80 -9.85
CA TRP A 35 -11.29 -16.03 -8.64
C TRP A 35 -12.05 -16.94 -7.66
N ARG A 36 -11.37 -17.99 -7.11
CA ARG A 36 -11.98 -18.98 -6.20
C ARG A 36 -11.08 -19.33 -5.00
N ASP A 37 -9.95 -18.65 -4.84
CA ASP A 37 -8.92 -19.04 -3.87
C ASP A 37 -9.09 -18.40 -2.49
N GLY A 38 -10.31 -18.39 -1.95
CA GLY A 38 -10.55 -18.14 -0.52
C GLY A 38 -10.59 -16.68 -0.07
N VAL A 39 -10.23 -15.71 -0.91
CA VAL A 39 -10.38 -14.28 -0.62
C VAL A 39 -11.68 -13.76 -1.22
N HIS A 40 -12.53 -13.14 -0.41
CA HIS A 40 -13.73 -12.45 -0.90
C HIS A 40 -13.35 -11.07 -1.46
N VAL A 41 -13.63 -10.84 -2.74
CA VAL A 41 -13.25 -9.59 -3.42
C VAL A 41 -14.50 -8.76 -3.75
N THR A 42 -14.59 -7.57 -3.16
CA THR A 42 -15.57 -6.54 -3.53
C THR A 42 -14.95 -5.59 -4.54
N VAL A 43 -15.58 -5.45 -5.72
CA VAL A 43 -15.12 -4.50 -6.75
C VAL A 43 -15.99 -3.26 -6.73
N ILE A 44 -15.37 -2.09 -6.61
CA ILE A 44 -16.03 -0.79 -6.71
C ILE A 44 -15.51 -0.07 -7.94
N GLU A 45 -16.42 0.35 -8.81
CA GLU A 45 -16.09 1.15 -9.98
C GLU A 45 -16.23 2.65 -9.66
N GLU A 46 -15.14 3.40 -9.88
CA GLU A 46 -15.12 4.84 -9.74
C GLU A 46 -15.44 5.48 -11.10
N PRO A 47 -16.57 6.18 -11.24
CA PRO A 47 -16.92 6.85 -12.51
C PRO A 47 -15.95 7.98 -12.86
N GLN A 48 -15.29 8.54 -11.86
CA GLN A 48 -14.19 9.49 -11.95
C GLN A 48 -13.14 9.15 -10.88
N LEU A 49 -11.90 9.47 -11.14
CA LEU A 49 -10.81 9.24 -10.17
C LEU A 49 -11.01 10.09 -8.91
N PHE A 50 -11.18 9.44 -7.77
CA PHE A 50 -11.31 10.11 -6.48
C PHE A 50 -9.97 10.49 -5.86
N GLY A 51 -8.85 9.92 -6.36
CA GLY A 51 -7.54 9.95 -5.73
C GLY A 51 -7.42 8.88 -4.64
N SER A 52 -6.20 8.49 -4.28
CA SER A 52 -5.97 7.38 -3.36
C SER A 52 -6.65 7.56 -2.00
N ALA A 53 -6.60 8.76 -1.41
CA ALA A 53 -7.31 9.08 -0.17
C ALA A 53 -8.82 9.27 -0.40
N GLY A 54 -9.21 9.81 -1.55
CA GLY A 54 -10.62 9.97 -1.91
C GLY A 54 -11.34 8.63 -2.02
N THR A 55 -10.67 7.60 -2.57
CA THR A 55 -11.16 6.21 -2.59
C THR A 55 -11.42 5.68 -1.18
N LEU A 56 -10.47 5.86 -0.24
CA LEU A 56 -10.66 5.44 1.15
C LEU A 56 -11.83 6.17 1.80
N ARG A 57 -11.96 7.47 1.60
CA ARG A 57 -13.08 8.26 2.13
C ARG A 57 -14.42 7.78 1.58
N ALA A 58 -14.52 7.52 0.29
CA ALA A 58 -15.75 7.06 -0.36
C ALA A 58 -16.20 5.68 0.15
N ASN A 59 -15.24 4.84 0.54
CA ASN A 59 -15.47 3.48 1.03
C ASN A 59 -15.26 3.34 2.56
N ARG A 60 -15.26 4.45 3.32
CA ARG A 60 -15.03 4.48 4.76
C ARG A 60 -15.85 3.42 5.51
N LYS A 61 -17.13 3.28 5.18
CA LYS A 61 -18.05 2.33 5.83
C LYS A 61 -17.62 0.87 5.73
N TRP A 62 -16.76 0.54 4.79
CA TRP A 62 -16.27 -0.82 4.60
C TRP A 62 -15.22 -1.22 5.64
N VAL A 63 -14.52 -0.25 6.23
CA VAL A 63 -13.42 -0.49 7.19
C VAL A 63 -13.61 0.23 8.53
N GLU A 64 -14.61 1.10 8.70
CA GLU A 64 -14.74 1.94 9.91
C GLU A 64 -15.06 1.17 11.18
N SER A 65 -15.55 -0.08 11.08
CA SER A 65 -15.81 -0.96 12.21
C SER A 65 -14.57 -1.77 12.65
N ASP A 66 -13.51 -1.76 11.87
CA ASP A 66 -12.29 -2.51 12.15
C ASP A 66 -11.32 -1.65 12.98
N ASP A 67 -10.61 -2.27 13.90
CA ASP A 67 -9.55 -1.59 14.65
C ASP A 67 -8.41 -1.15 13.72
N THR A 68 -8.12 -1.97 12.72
CA THR A 68 -7.10 -1.74 11.69
C THR A 68 -7.48 -2.37 10.36
N PHE A 69 -6.98 -1.78 9.27
CA PHE A 69 -7.13 -2.33 7.92
C PHE A 69 -5.86 -2.12 7.10
N TRP A 70 -5.72 -2.94 6.07
CA TRP A 70 -4.61 -2.83 5.13
C TRP A 70 -4.94 -1.90 3.97
N VAL A 71 -3.94 -1.18 3.49
CA VAL A 71 -3.99 -0.43 2.22
C VAL A 71 -2.82 -0.87 1.36
N PHE A 72 -3.10 -1.28 0.13
CA PHE A 72 -2.11 -1.74 -0.85
C PHE A 72 -2.23 -0.95 -2.14
N TYR A 73 -1.11 -0.46 -2.64
CA TYR A 73 -1.01 0.08 -4.00
C TYR A 73 -0.83 -1.09 -4.96
N ALA A 74 -1.78 -1.23 -5.90
CA ALA A 74 -1.87 -2.40 -6.78
C ALA A 74 -0.73 -2.53 -7.80
N ASP A 75 0.04 -1.48 -8.01
CA ASP A 75 1.22 -1.41 -8.88
C ASP A 75 2.54 -1.71 -8.18
N VAL A 76 2.50 -2.12 -6.93
CA VAL A 76 3.67 -2.59 -6.18
C VAL A 76 3.78 -4.10 -6.27
N LEU A 77 4.92 -4.61 -6.72
CA LEU A 77 5.27 -6.02 -6.74
C LEU A 77 6.14 -6.35 -5.53
N THR A 78 5.70 -7.29 -4.69
CA THR A 78 6.38 -7.62 -3.44
C THR A 78 6.04 -9.02 -2.95
N ASN A 79 6.87 -9.56 -2.09
CA ASN A 79 6.66 -10.75 -1.26
C ASN A 79 6.84 -10.43 0.23
N VAL A 80 6.42 -9.24 0.63
CA VAL A 80 6.52 -8.76 2.02
C VAL A 80 5.83 -9.72 3.00
N ASP A 81 6.46 -9.97 4.14
CA ASP A 81 5.86 -10.71 5.26
C ASP A 81 4.86 -9.80 6.01
N LEU A 82 3.57 -9.94 5.65
CA LEU A 82 2.49 -9.16 6.26
C LEU A 82 2.31 -9.52 7.75
N ASP A 83 2.57 -10.75 8.17
CA ASP A 83 2.49 -11.15 9.58
C ASP A 83 3.57 -10.46 10.42
N ALA A 84 4.79 -10.34 9.89
CA ALA A 84 5.87 -9.61 10.55
C ALA A 84 5.53 -8.12 10.68
N MET A 85 4.98 -7.52 9.62
CA MET A 85 4.54 -6.12 9.66
C MET A 85 3.38 -5.91 10.64
N LEU A 86 2.41 -6.86 10.71
CA LEU A 86 1.30 -6.81 11.65
C LEU A 86 1.78 -6.92 13.11
N LYS A 87 2.75 -7.79 13.39
CA LYS A 87 3.38 -7.90 14.71
C LYS A 87 4.13 -6.64 15.13
N PHE A 88 4.69 -5.91 14.17
CA PHE A 88 5.39 -4.64 14.42
C PHE A 88 4.40 -3.49 14.66
N HIS A 89 3.18 -3.57 14.12
CA HIS A 89 2.16 -2.54 14.27
C HIS A 89 1.75 -2.35 15.73
N SER A 90 1.39 -1.12 16.10
CA SER A 90 0.82 -0.78 17.41
C SER A 90 -0.39 0.12 17.20
N SER A 91 -1.49 -0.19 17.87
CA SER A 91 -2.76 0.56 17.81
C SER A 91 -2.68 2.00 18.36
N GLU A 92 -1.54 2.36 18.99
CA GLU A 92 -1.28 3.75 19.41
C GLU A 92 -1.06 4.68 18.21
N PHE A 93 -0.72 4.12 17.05
CA PHE A 93 -0.41 4.87 15.84
C PHE A 93 -1.56 4.83 14.84
N ALA A 94 -1.74 5.93 14.12
CA ALA A 94 -2.73 6.04 13.05
C ALA A 94 -2.39 5.15 11.84
N ALA A 95 -1.09 4.87 11.62
CA ALA A 95 -0.64 3.93 10.59
C ALA A 95 0.75 3.37 10.87
N THR A 96 1.03 2.21 10.27
CA THR A 96 2.38 1.66 10.07
C THR A 96 2.65 1.60 8.58
N LEU A 97 3.69 2.29 8.12
CA LEU A 97 4.09 2.35 6.72
C LEU A 97 5.17 1.31 6.43
N ALA A 98 5.02 0.49 5.42
CA ALA A 98 6.13 -0.28 4.87
C ALA A 98 7.09 0.67 4.15
N VAL A 99 8.38 0.58 4.46
CA VAL A 99 9.42 1.39 3.82
C VAL A 99 10.55 0.51 3.32
N TYR A 100 11.18 0.92 2.22
CA TYR A 100 12.35 0.23 1.64
C TYR A 100 13.37 1.25 1.16
N SER A 101 14.62 0.82 0.94
CA SER A 101 15.68 1.71 0.47
C SER A 101 15.67 1.83 -1.04
N VAL A 102 15.69 3.05 -1.55
CA VAL A 102 15.71 3.34 -2.99
C VAL A 102 16.99 4.07 -3.40
N PRO A 103 17.50 3.85 -4.64
CA PRO A 103 18.66 4.54 -5.13
C PRO A 103 18.38 6.00 -5.54
N ASP A 104 17.15 6.31 -5.99
CA ASP A 104 16.70 7.66 -6.35
C ASP A 104 15.47 8.05 -5.53
N PRO A 105 15.67 8.69 -4.36
CA PRO A 105 14.57 9.07 -3.49
C PRO A 105 13.77 10.29 -3.98
N SER A 106 14.23 11.02 -4.98
CA SER A 106 13.51 12.22 -5.48
C SER A 106 12.16 11.89 -6.15
N ARG A 107 11.92 10.63 -6.49
CA ARG A 107 10.72 10.16 -7.20
C ARG A 107 9.69 9.49 -6.31
N CYS A 108 9.97 9.34 -5.01
CA CYS A 108 9.18 8.56 -4.07
C CYS A 108 8.69 9.41 -2.89
N GLY A 109 7.73 8.90 -2.13
CA GLY A 109 7.36 9.41 -0.83
C GLY A 109 8.45 9.04 0.19
N ILE A 110 9.22 10.02 0.69
CA ILE A 110 10.38 9.80 1.55
C ILE A 110 10.04 9.98 3.02
N VAL A 111 10.52 9.01 3.79
CA VAL A 111 10.26 8.88 5.23
C VAL A 111 11.54 9.13 6.02
N CYS A 112 11.48 10.01 7.03
CA CYS A 112 12.48 10.12 8.08
C CYS A 112 11.91 9.57 9.38
N THR A 113 12.72 8.86 10.17
CA THR A 113 12.29 8.23 11.42
C THR A 113 13.21 8.60 12.58
N ASP A 114 12.68 8.53 13.80
CA ASP A 114 13.50 8.52 15.02
C ASP A 114 14.03 7.10 15.33
N GLN A 115 14.69 6.97 16.50
CA GLN A 115 15.27 5.70 16.97
C GLN A 115 14.21 4.64 17.36
N ARG A 116 12.94 4.99 17.46
CA ARG A 116 11.80 4.10 17.76
C ARG A 116 10.98 3.80 16.53
N ASP A 117 11.50 4.11 15.33
CA ASP A 117 10.85 4.00 14.03
C ASP A 117 9.60 4.88 13.90
N VAL A 118 9.42 5.90 14.75
CA VAL A 118 8.35 6.88 14.60
C VAL A 118 8.68 7.82 13.45
N VAL A 119 7.73 7.99 12.52
CA VAL A 119 7.88 8.89 11.36
C VAL A 119 7.91 10.33 11.84
N THR A 120 9.05 10.98 11.67
CA THR A 120 9.27 12.39 12.04
C THR A 120 9.08 13.35 10.87
N GLU A 121 9.18 12.85 9.63
CA GLU A 121 8.92 13.61 8.41
C GLU A 121 8.46 12.67 7.30
N PHE A 122 7.49 13.10 6.52
CA PHE A 122 7.05 12.47 5.27
C PHE A 122 6.96 13.55 4.19
N VAL A 123 7.66 13.34 3.08
CA VAL A 123 7.63 14.27 1.92
C VAL A 123 7.49 13.48 0.63
N GLU A 124 6.41 13.71 -0.10
CA GLU A 124 6.21 13.11 -1.41
C GLU A 124 7.05 13.83 -2.46
N LYS A 125 7.90 13.08 -3.17
CA LYS A 125 8.78 13.54 -4.26
C LYS A 125 9.60 14.78 -3.90
N PRO A 126 10.43 14.72 -2.84
CA PRO A 126 11.19 15.87 -2.38
C PRO A 126 12.26 16.28 -3.40
N VAL A 127 12.44 17.60 -3.58
CA VAL A 127 13.54 18.13 -4.40
C VAL A 127 14.90 17.83 -3.77
N THR A 128 14.95 17.83 -2.42
CA THR A 128 16.17 17.52 -1.66
C THR A 128 15.80 16.47 -0.61
N PRO A 129 15.96 15.17 -0.95
CA PRO A 129 15.64 14.09 -0.03
C PRO A 129 16.58 14.08 1.18
N LYS A 130 16.03 13.87 2.39
CA LYS A 130 16.80 13.74 3.64
C LYS A 130 17.07 12.29 4.04
N SER A 131 16.45 11.34 3.34
CA SER A 131 16.54 9.92 3.58
C SER A 131 16.43 9.19 2.24
N ASN A 132 16.84 7.92 2.20
CA ASN A 132 16.57 7.01 1.09
C ASN A 132 15.48 5.99 1.40
N LYS A 133 14.79 6.12 2.55
CA LYS A 133 13.67 5.25 2.91
C LYS A 133 12.42 5.73 2.18
N ALA A 134 11.95 4.96 1.22
CA ALA A 134 10.75 5.27 0.44
C ALA A 134 9.54 4.51 1.00
N PHE A 135 8.37 5.13 1.00
CA PHE A 135 7.10 4.47 1.26
C PHE A 135 6.80 3.46 0.15
N ALA A 136 6.52 2.23 0.53
CA ALA A 136 6.32 1.11 -0.40
C ALA A 136 4.89 1.00 -0.95
N GLY A 137 3.99 1.95 -0.66
CA GLY A 137 2.58 1.81 -1.04
C GLY A 137 1.82 0.73 -0.26
N ILE A 138 2.36 0.29 0.87
CA ILE A 138 1.79 -0.75 1.74
C ILE A 138 1.70 -0.17 3.14
N MET A 139 0.53 -0.22 3.76
CA MET A 139 0.39 0.22 5.14
C MET A 139 -0.73 -0.51 5.88
N ILE A 140 -0.57 -0.59 7.20
CA ILE A 140 -1.65 -0.85 8.14
C ILE A 140 -2.15 0.51 8.60
N ALA A 141 -3.45 0.73 8.56
CA ALA A 141 -4.09 1.97 8.97
C ALA A 141 -5.18 1.71 10.01
N SER A 142 -5.43 2.69 10.86
CA SER A 142 -6.58 2.72 11.78
C SER A 142 -7.63 3.73 11.28
N PRO A 143 -8.85 3.72 11.83
CA PRO A 143 -9.86 4.74 11.52
C PRO A 143 -9.38 6.19 11.68
N ALA A 144 -8.39 6.45 12.53
CA ALA A 144 -7.78 7.77 12.71
C ALA A 144 -7.09 8.30 11.43
N LEU A 145 -6.65 7.43 10.52
CA LEU A 145 -6.15 7.84 9.20
C LEU A 145 -7.30 8.38 8.35
N LEU A 146 -8.47 7.76 8.39
CA LEU A 146 -9.65 8.20 7.63
C LEU A 146 -10.12 9.60 8.07
N ASP A 147 -9.96 9.94 9.35
CA ASP A 147 -10.30 11.26 9.90
C ASP A 147 -9.35 12.37 9.43
N ALA A 148 -8.14 12.00 9.01
CA ALA A 148 -7.15 12.93 8.47
C ALA A 148 -7.33 13.21 6.96
N ILE A 149 -8.25 12.52 6.27
CA ILE A 149 -8.46 12.71 4.83
C ILE A 149 -9.19 14.03 4.57
N PRO A 150 -8.60 14.97 3.80
CA PRO A 150 -9.25 16.25 3.53
C PRO A 150 -10.46 16.10 2.59
N GLU A 151 -11.45 16.98 2.79
CA GLU A 151 -12.63 17.07 1.91
C GLU A 151 -12.30 17.86 0.64
N LYS A 152 -11.53 17.26 -0.25
CA LYS A 152 -11.23 17.84 -1.57
C LYS A 152 -11.33 16.78 -2.67
N PRO A 153 -11.64 17.16 -3.93
CA PRO A 153 -11.54 16.27 -5.08
C PRO A 153 -10.09 15.81 -5.29
N GLY A 154 -9.91 14.53 -5.67
CA GLY A 154 -8.61 13.99 -6.01
C GLY A 154 -7.63 13.93 -4.83
N ALA A 155 -8.14 13.81 -3.58
CA ALA A 155 -7.28 13.68 -2.40
C ALA A 155 -6.36 12.47 -2.51
N ASP A 156 -5.07 12.68 -2.21
CA ASP A 156 -4.02 11.67 -2.31
C ASP A 156 -3.45 11.32 -0.92
N ILE A 157 -3.18 10.04 -0.69
CA ILE A 157 -2.65 9.56 0.58
C ILE A 157 -1.27 10.18 0.86
N ALA A 158 -0.36 10.11 -0.10
CA ALA A 158 1.03 10.52 0.11
C ALA A 158 1.20 12.04 0.15
N PHE A 159 0.42 12.79 -0.66
CA PHE A 159 0.49 14.25 -0.66
C PHE A 159 -0.31 14.91 0.45
N ASP A 160 -1.49 14.38 0.79
CA ASP A 160 -2.48 15.11 1.58
C ASP A 160 -2.69 14.55 2.98
N VAL A 161 -2.44 13.26 3.18
CA VAL A 161 -2.75 12.58 4.44
C VAL A 161 -1.49 12.30 5.26
N LEU A 162 -0.54 11.57 4.71
CA LEU A 162 0.64 11.13 5.46
C LEU A 162 1.48 12.29 6.04
N PRO A 163 1.71 13.42 5.35
CA PRO A 163 2.41 14.54 5.96
C PRO A 163 1.75 15.09 7.23
N SER A 164 0.41 15.04 7.30
CA SER A 164 -0.35 15.53 8.46
C SER A 164 -0.31 14.57 9.66
N LEU A 165 0.10 13.33 9.44
CA LEU A 165 0.17 12.27 10.45
C LEU A 165 1.58 12.03 11.02
N THR A 166 2.56 12.89 10.70
CA THR A 166 3.90 12.83 11.30
C THR A 166 3.83 12.82 12.83
N GLY A 167 4.66 11.99 13.46
CA GLY A 167 4.62 11.70 14.90
C GLY A 167 3.52 10.73 15.32
N ARG A 168 2.60 10.39 14.43
CA ARG A 168 1.48 9.47 14.67
C ARG A 168 1.55 8.21 13.78
N MET A 169 2.67 7.97 13.12
CA MET A 169 2.93 6.81 12.27
C MET A 169 4.24 6.16 12.64
N ARG A 170 4.36 4.86 12.36
CA ARG A 170 5.62 4.11 12.40
C ARG A 170 6.03 3.66 11.01
N ALA A 171 7.34 3.43 10.81
CA ALA A 171 7.90 2.89 9.59
C ALA A 171 8.45 1.47 9.84
N TYR A 172 7.92 0.48 9.14
CA TYR A 172 8.43 -0.88 9.11
C TYR A 172 9.38 -1.05 7.94
N GLN A 173 10.66 -1.34 8.22
CA GLN A 173 11.64 -1.61 7.16
C GLN A 173 11.37 -2.98 6.57
N VAL A 174 11.00 -3.03 5.29
CA VAL A 174 10.78 -4.26 4.52
C VAL A 174 12.14 -4.80 4.08
N PRO A 175 12.54 -6.02 4.52
CA PRO A 175 13.76 -6.66 4.05
C PRO A 175 13.57 -7.44 2.76
N GLU A 176 12.32 -7.73 2.38
CA GLU A 176 11.96 -8.50 1.19
C GLU A 176 12.00 -7.64 -0.07
N PHE A 177 11.66 -8.25 -1.18
CA PHE A 177 11.61 -7.58 -2.48
C PHE A 177 10.44 -6.60 -2.56
N VAL A 178 10.73 -5.38 -3.00
CA VAL A 178 9.72 -4.34 -3.31
C VAL A 178 10.11 -3.65 -4.61
N LEU A 179 9.18 -3.59 -5.55
CA LEU A 179 9.35 -2.88 -6.82
C LEU A 179 8.02 -2.24 -7.27
N ASP A 180 8.03 -0.92 -7.38
CA ASP A 180 6.96 -0.18 -8.07
C ASP A 180 7.05 -0.46 -9.58
N ILE A 181 5.99 -0.97 -10.19
CA ILE A 181 5.92 -1.31 -11.62
C ILE A 181 5.17 -0.28 -12.47
N GLY A 182 5.00 0.93 -11.96
CA GLY A 182 4.32 2.03 -12.64
C GLY A 182 5.05 2.58 -13.86
N THR A 183 6.29 2.12 -14.15
CA THR A 183 7.05 2.47 -15.38
C THR A 183 7.30 1.24 -16.24
N ILE A 184 7.54 1.45 -17.54
CA ILE A 184 7.86 0.36 -18.48
C ILE A 184 9.16 -0.34 -18.07
N GLU A 185 10.15 0.43 -17.65
CA GLU A 185 11.47 -0.05 -17.21
C GLU A 185 11.31 -0.99 -16.00
N ASN A 186 10.60 -0.53 -14.96
CA ASN A 186 10.36 -1.32 -13.76
C ASN A 186 9.49 -2.55 -14.05
N TYR A 187 8.50 -2.42 -14.93
CA TYR A 187 7.70 -3.57 -15.37
C TYR A 187 8.55 -4.64 -16.06
N GLN A 188 9.50 -4.24 -16.92
CA GLN A 188 10.45 -5.16 -17.55
C GLN A 188 11.41 -5.78 -16.53
N GLU A 189 11.87 -5.01 -15.54
CA GLU A 189 12.67 -5.52 -14.43
C GLU A 189 11.88 -6.56 -13.62
N ALA A 190 10.64 -6.26 -13.25
CA ALA A 190 9.76 -7.20 -12.57
C ALA A 190 9.62 -8.55 -13.29
N GLN A 191 9.51 -8.53 -14.62
CA GLN A 191 9.41 -9.75 -15.42
C GLN A 191 10.69 -10.61 -15.38
N ARG A 192 11.86 -10.00 -15.17
CA ARG A 192 13.14 -10.72 -15.03
C ARG A 192 13.34 -11.28 -13.62
N GLU A 193 13.05 -10.48 -12.60
CA GLU A 193 13.40 -10.79 -11.20
C GLU A 193 12.34 -11.69 -10.52
N TRP A 194 11.06 -11.40 -10.71
CA TRP A 194 9.98 -12.08 -10.01
C TRP A 194 9.94 -13.59 -10.20
N PRO A 195 10.15 -14.16 -11.40
CA PRO A 195 10.13 -15.64 -11.57
C PRO A 195 11.19 -16.37 -10.76
N ALA A 196 12.32 -15.71 -10.44
CA ALA A 196 13.37 -16.29 -9.62
C ALA A 196 13.01 -16.28 -8.13
N LEU A 197 12.31 -15.26 -7.67
CA LEU A 197 11.82 -15.12 -6.30
C LEU A 197 10.68 -16.11 -6.01
N ALA A 198 9.69 -16.17 -6.87
CA ALA A 198 8.55 -17.10 -6.73
C ALA A 198 8.96 -18.58 -6.68
N ARG A 199 10.10 -18.97 -7.31
CA ARG A 199 10.63 -20.34 -7.23
C ARG A 199 11.35 -20.67 -5.92
N LYS A 200 11.81 -19.67 -5.15
CA LYS A 200 12.49 -19.88 -3.86
C LYS A 200 11.49 -20.16 -2.74
N GLU A 201 10.28 -19.62 -2.84
CA GLU A 201 9.21 -19.80 -1.86
C GLU A 201 8.50 -21.17 -1.95
N THR A 202 8.68 -21.88 -3.07
CA THR A 202 8.07 -23.21 -3.31
C THR A 202 8.97 -24.37 -2.86
N ARG A 203 10.10 -24.13 -2.20
CA ARG A 203 11.05 -25.13 -1.67
C ARG A 203 11.15 -25.05 -0.16
#